data_adf75c5069d485d96b4d52b3f26139ac
#
_entry.id   adf75c5069d485d96b4d52b3f26139ac
#
_cell.length_a   1.000
_cell.length_b   1.000
_cell.length_c   1.000
_cell.angle_alpha   90.00
_cell.angle_beta   90.00
_cell.angle_gamma   90.00
#
_symmetry.space_group_name_H-M   'P 1'
#
loop_
_entity.id
_entity.type
_entity.pdbx_description
1 polymer ?
#
loop_
_entity_poly.entity_id
_entity_poly.type
_entity_poly.pdbx_seq_one_letter_code
_entity_poly.pdbx_strand_id
1 'polypeptide(L)'
;MAVFDSYTRDQLRQTYADAWRKHLAHSPLTPLEAMITDVIGVHPEYHAVVGNQDAAMNAVPDPSGSIENPFLHMGLHMAVREQVSIDRPPGIRELHRQLQARHGDLHRAEHMLMEALGETLWQAQRAGRPPDEAQYLALARRSLEDAGRH
;
A
#
# COMPACT_ATOMS: atom_id res chain seq x y z
N MET A 1 8.09 0.71 8.35
CA MET A 1 7.38 1.52 7.34
C MET A 1 7.20 2.90 7.89
N ALA A 2 8.01 3.81 7.45
CA ALA A 2 8.18 5.10 8.10
C ALA A 2 6.97 6.03 8.02
N VAL A 3 6.18 5.96 6.94
CA VAL A 3 5.11 6.93 6.70
C VAL A 3 4.10 6.98 7.86
N PHE A 4 3.74 5.82 8.41
CA PHE A 4 2.66 5.72 9.40
C PHE A 4 3.09 5.14 10.74
N ASP A 5 4.39 5.03 11.01
CA ASP A 5 4.89 4.36 12.21
C ASP A 5 4.41 5.01 13.52
N SER A 6 4.21 6.34 13.51
CA SER A 6 3.79 7.08 14.70
C SER A 6 2.27 7.24 14.81
N TYR A 7 1.50 6.72 13.84
CA TYR A 7 0.06 6.91 13.81
C TYR A 7 -0.67 5.76 14.47
N THR A 8 -1.73 6.07 15.23
CA THR A 8 -2.66 5.05 15.68
C THR A 8 -3.58 4.64 14.53
N ARG A 9 -4.27 3.52 14.71
CA ARG A 9 -5.26 3.03 13.73
C ARG A 9 -6.30 4.10 13.40
N ASP A 10 -6.84 4.76 14.44
CA ASP A 10 -7.86 5.79 14.25
C ASP A 10 -7.30 7.03 13.57
N GLN A 11 -6.06 7.41 13.90
CA GLN A 11 -5.39 8.54 13.25
C GLN A 11 -5.18 8.27 11.76
N LEU A 12 -4.80 7.04 11.40
CA LEU A 12 -4.65 6.66 9.99
C LEU A 12 -5.96 6.79 9.22
N ARG A 13 -7.04 6.25 9.79
CA ARG A 13 -8.35 6.30 9.16
C ARG A 13 -8.85 7.72 9.01
N GLN A 14 -8.63 8.55 10.04
CA GLN A 14 -9.00 9.95 10.02
C GLN A 14 -8.19 10.69 8.95
N THR A 15 -6.90 10.38 8.82
CA THR A 15 -6.03 10.99 7.81
C THR A 15 -6.53 10.69 6.40
N TYR A 16 -6.92 9.45 6.13
CA TYR A 16 -7.48 9.07 4.83
C TYR A 16 -8.79 9.80 4.55
N ALA A 17 -9.69 9.83 5.52
CA ALA A 17 -10.99 10.48 5.36
C ALA A 17 -10.84 11.98 5.11
N ASP A 18 -9.95 12.63 5.87
CA ASP A 18 -9.70 14.07 5.73
C ASP A 18 -9.08 14.41 4.38
N ALA A 19 -8.11 13.61 3.92
CA ALA A 19 -7.47 13.83 2.63
C ALA A 19 -8.50 13.72 1.50
N TRP A 20 -9.36 12.70 1.54
CA TRP A 20 -10.40 12.51 0.53
C TRP A 20 -11.42 13.63 0.54
N ARG A 21 -11.84 14.07 1.74
CA ARG A 21 -12.77 15.21 1.88
C ARG A 21 -12.18 16.49 1.27
N LYS A 22 -10.92 16.77 1.54
CA LYS A 22 -10.22 17.92 0.96
C LYS A 22 -10.12 17.80 -0.57
N HIS A 23 -9.84 16.62 -1.07
CA HIS A 23 -9.78 16.38 -2.51
C HIS A 23 -11.11 16.69 -3.18
N LEU A 24 -12.21 16.20 -2.63
CA LEU A 24 -13.54 16.44 -3.17
C LEU A 24 -13.93 17.91 -3.12
N ALA A 25 -13.43 18.65 -2.11
CA ALA A 25 -13.68 20.09 -1.95
C ALA A 25 -12.70 20.95 -2.75
N HIS A 26 -11.77 20.34 -3.50
CA HIS A 26 -10.72 21.07 -4.23
C HIS A 26 -9.86 21.94 -3.33
N SER A 27 -9.70 21.54 -2.07
CA SER A 27 -8.83 22.23 -1.11
C SER A 27 -7.36 21.88 -1.36
N PRO A 28 -6.40 22.73 -0.97
CA PRO A 28 -4.99 22.41 -1.08
C PRO A 28 -4.64 21.14 -0.29
N LEU A 29 -3.77 20.32 -0.85
CA LEU A 29 -3.33 19.06 -0.25
C LEU A 29 -1.84 19.11 0.06
N THR A 30 -1.45 18.52 1.21
CA THR A 30 -0.04 18.27 1.49
C THR A 30 0.45 17.16 0.53
N PRO A 31 1.78 16.99 0.36
CA PRO A 31 2.29 15.88 -0.46
C PRO A 31 1.77 14.51 -0.01
N LEU A 32 1.66 14.27 1.30
CA LEU A 32 1.10 13.02 1.81
C LEU A 32 -0.37 12.87 1.45
N GLU A 33 -1.15 13.93 1.61
CA GLU A 33 -2.57 13.92 1.25
C GLU A 33 -2.77 13.69 -0.24
N ALA A 34 -1.94 14.29 -1.08
CA ALA A 34 -1.99 14.07 -2.53
C ALA A 34 -1.73 12.60 -2.88
N MET A 35 -0.74 11.97 -2.22
CA MET A 35 -0.44 10.57 -2.44
C MET A 35 -1.61 9.67 -2.00
N ILE A 36 -2.21 9.98 -0.85
CA ILE A 36 -3.38 9.25 -0.36
C ILE A 36 -4.54 9.33 -1.35
N THR A 37 -4.84 10.52 -1.85
CA THR A 37 -5.96 10.70 -2.78
C THR A 37 -5.72 10.04 -4.12
N ASP A 38 -4.46 9.95 -4.57
CA ASP A 38 -4.11 9.20 -5.77
C ASP A 38 -4.42 7.72 -5.60
N VAL A 39 -4.06 7.13 -4.46
CA VAL A 39 -4.34 5.73 -4.16
C VAL A 39 -5.85 5.47 -4.08
N ILE A 40 -6.58 6.34 -3.38
CA ILE A 40 -8.04 6.21 -3.27
C ILE A 40 -8.69 6.36 -4.65
N GLY A 41 -8.17 7.27 -5.47
CA GLY A 41 -8.71 7.52 -6.81
C GLY A 41 -8.66 6.31 -7.72
N VAL A 42 -7.65 5.43 -7.58
CA VAL A 42 -7.54 4.21 -8.39
C VAL A 42 -8.27 3.02 -7.78
N HIS A 43 -8.96 3.23 -6.65
CA HIS A 43 -9.75 2.20 -5.97
C HIS A 43 -11.16 2.72 -5.69
N PRO A 44 -12.02 2.83 -6.73
CA PRO A 44 -13.38 3.36 -6.56
C PRO A 44 -14.19 2.64 -5.48
N GLU A 45 -13.90 1.35 -5.25
CA GLU A 45 -14.56 0.55 -4.24
C GLU A 45 -14.33 1.04 -2.81
N TYR A 46 -13.33 1.88 -2.61
CA TYR A 46 -13.02 2.43 -1.27
C TYR A 46 -13.64 3.81 -1.03
N HIS A 47 -14.22 4.43 -2.07
CA HIS A 47 -14.73 5.80 -1.97
C HIS A 47 -15.83 5.92 -0.90
N ALA A 48 -16.72 4.94 -0.82
CA ALA A 48 -17.81 4.96 0.17
C ALA A 48 -17.27 4.86 1.61
N VAL A 49 -16.21 4.08 1.82
CA VAL A 49 -15.62 3.91 3.15
C VAL A 49 -14.91 5.17 3.62
N VAL A 50 -14.04 5.75 2.76
CA VAL A 50 -13.27 6.95 3.14
C VAL A 50 -14.09 8.23 3.01
N GLY A 51 -15.13 8.22 2.18
CA GLY A 51 -16.01 9.37 2.02
C GLY A 51 -16.99 9.57 3.16
N ASN A 52 -17.19 8.55 3.99
CA ASN A 52 -18.03 8.61 5.18
C ASN A 52 -17.15 8.40 6.41
N GLN A 53 -16.98 9.45 7.21
CA GLN A 53 -16.07 9.41 8.37
C GLN A 53 -16.47 8.31 9.36
N ASP A 54 -17.77 8.15 9.64
CA ASP A 54 -18.23 7.11 10.56
C ASP A 54 -17.93 5.72 10.02
N ALA A 55 -18.15 5.49 8.73
CA ALA A 55 -17.82 4.21 8.10
C ALA A 55 -16.31 3.94 8.15
N ALA A 56 -15.50 4.98 7.90
CA ALA A 56 -14.04 4.86 7.96
C ALA A 56 -13.56 4.48 9.37
N MET A 57 -14.12 5.12 10.40
CA MET A 57 -13.72 4.87 11.78
C MET A 57 -14.17 3.50 12.29
N ASN A 58 -15.26 2.97 11.75
CA ASN A 58 -15.87 1.73 12.22
C ASN A 58 -15.61 0.54 11.29
N ALA A 59 -14.84 0.70 10.22
CA ALA A 59 -14.54 -0.38 9.30
C ALA A 59 -13.78 -1.50 10.02
N VAL A 60 -14.27 -2.73 9.88
CA VAL A 60 -13.68 -3.91 10.53
C VAL A 60 -13.22 -4.89 9.47
N PRO A 61 -11.99 -5.44 9.59
CA PRO A 61 -11.53 -6.44 8.64
C PRO A 61 -12.42 -7.69 8.66
N ASP A 62 -12.62 -8.28 7.50
CA ASP A 62 -13.33 -9.54 7.38
C ASP A 62 -12.43 -10.67 7.92
N PRO A 63 -12.82 -11.38 8.98
CA PRO A 63 -11.98 -12.43 9.55
C PRO A 63 -11.80 -13.63 8.62
N SER A 64 -12.68 -13.81 7.62
CA SER A 64 -12.54 -14.89 6.65
C SER A 64 -11.46 -14.61 5.60
N GLY A 65 -11.03 -13.35 5.48
CA GLY A 65 -10.09 -12.94 4.46
C GLY A 65 -10.67 -12.83 3.07
N SER A 66 -11.99 -13.01 2.91
CA SER A 66 -12.65 -12.93 1.60
C SER A 66 -12.84 -11.49 1.16
N ILE A 67 -12.88 -10.54 2.10
CA ILE A 67 -12.95 -9.11 1.83
C ILE A 67 -11.69 -8.47 2.41
N GLU A 68 -10.89 -7.89 1.52
CA GLU A 68 -9.65 -7.25 1.93
C GLU A 68 -9.91 -6.00 2.76
N ASN A 69 -9.11 -5.81 3.83
CA ASN A 69 -9.18 -4.60 4.64
C ASN A 69 -8.70 -3.41 3.79
N PRO A 70 -9.58 -2.45 3.43
CA PRO A 70 -9.18 -1.35 2.54
C PRO A 70 -8.08 -0.48 3.13
N PHE A 71 -8.02 -0.31 4.45
CA PHE A 71 -6.98 0.52 5.06
C PHE A 71 -5.63 -0.17 5.05
N LEU A 72 -5.59 -1.50 5.21
CA LEU A 72 -4.37 -2.26 5.06
C LEU A 72 -3.87 -2.18 3.61
N HIS A 73 -4.77 -2.35 2.65
CA HIS A 73 -4.42 -2.28 1.22
C HIS A 73 -3.86 -0.90 0.86
N MET A 74 -4.52 0.17 1.29
CA MET A 74 -4.03 1.53 1.07
C MET A 74 -2.70 1.78 1.76
N GLY A 75 -2.52 1.26 2.97
CA GLY A 75 -1.25 1.36 3.69
C GLY A 75 -0.10 0.68 2.97
N LEU A 76 -0.35 -0.48 2.36
CA LEU A 76 0.65 -1.18 1.55
C LEU A 76 1.01 -0.38 0.29
N HIS A 77 0.02 0.23 -0.38
CA HIS A 77 0.29 1.14 -1.50
C HIS A 77 1.22 2.27 -1.08
N MET A 78 0.90 2.92 0.03
CA MET A 78 1.69 4.04 0.53
C MET A 78 3.11 3.62 0.86
N ALA A 79 3.26 2.46 1.52
CA ALA A 79 4.56 1.92 1.88
C ALA A 79 5.41 1.63 0.63
N VAL A 80 4.84 0.98 -0.37
CA VAL A 80 5.56 0.67 -1.62
C VAL A 80 5.97 1.95 -2.33
N ARG A 81 5.08 2.93 -2.43
CA ARG A 81 5.40 4.21 -3.09
C ARG A 81 6.54 4.93 -2.38
N GLU A 82 6.54 4.93 -1.04
CA GLU A 82 7.64 5.51 -0.29
C GLU A 82 8.94 4.75 -0.56
N GLN A 83 8.91 3.42 -0.50
CA GLN A 83 10.08 2.58 -0.73
C GLN A 83 10.70 2.83 -2.10
N VAL A 84 9.88 2.87 -3.14
CA VAL A 84 10.35 3.13 -4.50
C VAL A 84 10.91 4.55 -4.61
N SER A 85 10.28 5.51 -3.97
CA SER A 85 10.71 6.91 -3.99
C SER A 85 12.10 7.11 -3.41
N ILE A 86 12.42 6.40 -2.31
CA ILE A 86 13.71 6.57 -1.62
C ILE A 86 14.68 5.42 -1.87
N ASP A 87 14.29 4.44 -2.67
CA ASP A 87 15.05 3.22 -2.96
C ASP A 87 15.44 2.47 -1.67
N ARG A 88 14.45 2.17 -0.85
CA ARG A 88 14.61 1.38 0.38
C ARG A 88 13.59 0.26 0.43
N PRO A 89 14.00 -0.99 0.55
CA PRO A 89 15.39 -1.48 0.61
C PRO A 89 16.13 -1.25 -0.72
N PRO A 90 17.47 -1.13 -0.69
CA PRO A 90 18.23 -0.85 -1.90
C PRO A 90 17.94 -1.87 -3.01
N GLY A 91 17.63 -1.38 -4.19
CA GLY A 91 17.29 -2.20 -5.35
C GLY A 91 15.79 -2.27 -5.62
N ILE A 92 14.93 -1.80 -4.71
CA ILE A 92 13.48 -1.89 -4.90
C ILE A 92 13.00 -1.02 -6.08
N ARG A 93 13.64 0.12 -6.30
CA ARG A 93 13.30 1.01 -7.41
C ARG A 93 13.51 0.33 -8.75
N GLU A 94 14.64 -0.35 -8.91
CA GLU A 94 14.95 -1.07 -10.15
C GLU A 94 14.01 -2.26 -10.35
N LEU A 95 13.69 -3.00 -9.29
CA LEU A 95 12.70 -4.08 -9.36
C LEU A 95 11.34 -3.57 -9.81
N HIS A 96 10.91 -2.45 -9.26
CA HIS A 96 9.65 -1.82 -9.65
C HIS A 96 9.66 -1.45 -11.14
N ARG A 97 10.77 -0.87 -11.61
CA ARG A 97 10.93 -0.53 -13.03
C ARG A 97 10.84 -1.77 -13.92
N GLN A 98 11.50 -2.86 -13.52
CA GLN A 98 11.49 -4.11 -14.29
C GLN A 98 10.11 -4.75 -14.32
N LEU A 99 9.40 -4.72 -13.20
CA LEU A 99 8.03 -5.25 -13.13
C LEU A 99 7.10 -4.43 -14.01
N GLN A 100 7.23 -3.11 -13.99
CA GLN A 100 6.44 -2.22 -14.83
C GLN A 100 6.70 -2.48 -16.30
N ALA A 101 7.96 -2.61 -16.69
CA ALA A 101 8.34 -2.88 -18.08
C ALA A 101 7.79 -4.24 -18.54
N ARG A 102 7.79 -5.25 -17.67
CA ARG A 102 7.34 -6.58 -18.02
C ARG A 102 5.82 -6.67 -18.17
N HIS A 103 5.09 -5.99 -17.31
CA HIS A 103 3.62 -6.05 -17.29
C HIS A 103 2.96 -4.90 -18.03
N GLY A 104 3.72 -3.85 -18.38
CA GLY A 104 3.18 -2.69 -19.07
C GLY A 104 2.22 -1.85 -18.23
N ASP A 105 2.17 -2.03 -16.93
CA ASP A 105 1.19 -1.41 -16.05
C ASP A 105 1.83 -1.10 -14.69
N LEU A 106 1.89 0.19 -14.38
CA LEU A 106 2.44 0.69 -13.11
C LEU A 106 1.67 0.15 -11.90
N HIS A 107 0.35 0.14 -11.99
CA HIS A 107 -0.52 -0.30 -10.89
C HIS A 107 -0.30 -1.79 -10.59
N ARG A 108 -0.19 -2.61 -11.62
CA ARG A 108 0.05 -4.04 -11.44
C ARG A 108 1.42 -4.30 -10.83
N ALA A 109 2.45 -3.57 -11.27
CA ALA A 109 3.79 -3.68 -10.69
C ALA A 109 3.78 -3.32 -9.21
N GLU A 110 3.07 -2.26 -8.85
CA GLU A 110 2.92 -1.83 -7.46
C GLU A 110 2.23 -2.90 -6.62
N HIS A 111 1.15 -3.51 -7.15
CA HIS A 111 0.45 -4.60 -6.46
C HIS A 111 1.33 -5.82 -6.24
N MET A 112 2.20 -6.15 -7.17
CA MET A 112 3.13 -7.27 -7.00
C MET A 112 4.11 -7.02 -5.85
N LEU A 113 4.61 -5.79 -5.73
CA LEU A 113 5.46 -5.41 -4.61
C LEU A 113 4.67 -5.45 -3.29
N MET A 114 3.42 -5.04 -3.32
CA MET A 114 2.55 -5.09 -2.14
C MET A 114 2.33 -6.52 -1.65
N GLU A 115 2.15 -7.47 -2.57
CA GLU A 115 2.02 -8.89 -2.21
C GLU A 115 3.29 -9.40 -1.53
N ALA A 116 4.45 -9.09 -2.10
CA ALA A 116 5.73 -9.48 -1.53
C ALA A 116 5.94 -8.84 -0.15
N LEU A 117 5.59 -7.57 0.00
CA LEU A 117 5.70 -6.86 1.26
C LEU A 117 4.76 -7.44 2.31
N GLY A 118 3.50 -7.69 1.93
CA GLY A 118 2.50 -8.28 2.83
C GLY A 118 2.94 -9.62 3.37
N GLU A 119 3.48 -10.49 2.51
CA GLU A 119 4.00 -11.79 2.92
C GLU A 119 5.18 -11.64 3.87
N THR A 120 6.09 -10.72 3.58
CA THR A 120 7.26 -10.45 4.43
C THR A 120 6.84 -9.98 5.81
N LEU A 121 5.86 -9.06 5.88
CA LEU A 121 5.35 -8.54 7.15
C LEU A 121 4.63 -9.63 7.96
N TRP A 122 3.84 -10.46 7.28
CA TRP A 122 3.12 -11.56 7.93
C TRP A 122 4.08 -12.58 8.55
N GLN A 123 5.13 -12.96 7.82
CA GLN A 123 6.12 -13.90 8.33
C GLN A 123 6.90 -13.32 9.49
N ALA A 124 7.25 -12.03 9.43
CA ALA A 124 7.93 -11.33 10.52
C ALA A 124 7.08 -11.32 11.78
N GLN A 125 5.80 -11.05 11.64
CA GLN A 125 4.87 -11.03 12.77
C GLN A 125 4.74 -12.41 13.40
N ARG A 126 4.64 -13.46 12.60
CA ARG A 126 4.58 -14.83 13.10
C ARG A 126 5.84 -15.24 13.84
N ALA A 127 6.99 -14.82 13.35
CA ALA A 127 8.29 -15.16 13.91
C ALA A 127 8.68 -14.27 15.11
N GLY A 128 7.93 -13.19 15.36
CA GLY A 128 8.23 -12.25 16.43
C GLY A 128 9.52 -11.47 16.22
N ARG A 129 9.84 -11.14 14.98
CA ARG A 129 11.06 -10.40 14.64
C ARG A 129 10.79 -9.36 13.55
N PRO A 130 11.74 -8.42 13.34
CA PRO A 130 11.58 -7.39 12.30
C PRO A 130 11.48 -7.99 10.91
N PRO A 131 10.82 -7.29 9.97
CA PRO A 131 10.74 -7.73 8.57
C PRO A 131 12.13 -7.90 7.95
N ASP A 132 12.28 -8.96 7.16
CA ASP A 132 13.54 -9.30 6.48
C ASP A 132 13.54 -8.68 5.07
N GLU A 133 14.34 -7.63 4.88
CA GLU A 133 14.42 -6.93 3.60
C GLU A 133 14.93 -7.83 2.48
N ALA A 134 15.86 -8.75 2.78
CA ALA A 134 16.37 -9.69 1.78
C ALA A 134 15.28 -10.64 1.30
N GLN A 135 14.41 -11.08 2.21
CA GLN A 135 13.25 -11.91 1.88
C GLN A 135 12.26 -11.15 0.99
N TYR A 136 11.99 -9.89 1.33
CA TYR A 136 11.11 -9.05 0.55
C TYR A 136 11.61 -8.92 -0.90
N LEU A 137 12.90 -8.60 -1.07
CA LEU A 137 13.50 -8.47 -2.39
C LEU A 137 13.48 -9.80 -3.15
N ALA A 138 13.72 -10.92 -2.47
CA ALA A 138 13.68 -12.24 -3.09
C ALA A 138 12.27 -12.59 -3.59
N LEU A 139 11.24 -12.30 -2.79
CA LEU A 139 9.85 -12.51 -3.19
C LEU A 139 9.47 -11.63 -4.38
N ALA A 140 9.90 -10.37 -4.38
CA ALA A 140 9.65 -9.45 -5.48
C ALA A 140 10.33 -9.92 -6.78
N ARG A 141 11.55 -10.41 -6.70
CA ARG A 141 12.27 -10.98 -7.85
C ARG A 141 11.57 -12.22 -8.39
N ARG A 142 11.02 -13.03 -7.50
CA ARG A 142 10.26 -14.22 -7.90
C ARG A 142 9.03 -13.85 -8.73
N SER A 143 8.37 -12.76 -8.35
CA SER A 143 7.23 -12.23 -9.13
C SER A 143 7.65 -11.84 -10.54
N LEU A 144 8.86 -11.29 -10.69
CA LEU A 144 9.39 -10.95 -12.01
C LEU A 144 9.67 -12.19 -12.85
N GLU A 145 10.23 -13.25 -12.25
CA GLU A 145 10.50 -14.51 -12.92
C GLU A 145 9.21 -15.23 -13.32
N ASP A 146 8.25 -15.31 -12.40
CA ASP A 146 6.98 -15.99 -12.63
C ASP A 146 6.18 -15.32 -13.76
N ALA A 147 6.30 -14.00 -13.90
CA ALA A 147 5.65 -13.26 -14.95
C ALA A 147 6.09 -13.71 -16.35
N GLY A 148 7.30 -14.26 -16.47
CA GLY A 148 7.81 -14.79 -17.74
C GLY A 148 7.23 -16.14 -18.15
N ARG A 149 6.48 -16.78 -17.27
CA ARG A 149 5.90 -18.10 -17.49
C ARG A 149 4.44 -18.06 -17.94
N HIS A 150 3.87 -16.88 -17.99
CA HIS A 150 2.46 -16.70 -18.38
C HIS A 150 2.33 -15.92 -19.72
#